data_fb90aa2ebc39d0c3a671982a51ac9cf9
#
_entry.id   fb90aa2ebc39d0c3a671982a51ac9cf9
#
_cell.length_a   1.000
_cell.length_b   1.000
_cell.length_c   1.000
_cell.angle_alpha   90.00
_cell.angle_beta   90.00
_cell.angle_gamma   90.00
#
_symmetry.space_group_name_H-M   'P 1'
#
loop_
_entity.id
_entity.type
_entity.pdbx_description
1 polymer ?
#
loop_
_entity_poly.entity_id
_entity_poly.type
_entity_poly.pdbx_seq_one_letter_code
_entity_poly.pdbx_strand_id
1 'polypeptide(L)'
;MKWFGRLALLGLVAALSAGGLVSVQLLRSMPKLDGQVKLQGLKAPVQISRDSSDVTHIEGASALDTWRGLGFVHAQERGWQLEFNRRLMRGELSEILGAATLDTDKLMRTLGIIGMAQKQLQGLSPATQAALQAYSEGIQNAWLSGAVRPSPEFKLLGTQAGGPKGQAWSPEDSLGWALMMALDLGGNWGQEFARLSASKVLNHEQLWQLLPPYPGEKPATTVDLPALYAQLGVFAPKDKSAARDTPAPNALAQWSADWVRDVGILEGKGSNNWVVPGSHTVSGKPLLANDPHLALSSPAIWYFAHLKAPAGELPGGHQHPALDVIGATLPGLPFVVLGRTQGVAWGFTNTGPDVQDLYLEQLDATQPGQYRTPTGWAAFEERAETIRVKGQGDVTLQVRSTRHGPVISDVQPQYSQLIDGQRYAVSLRWSALTEDNKTVEAGMLTNWAQTVPELQKAFTDNHSPMQSVVMADTLGHVAYKAVGKVPTRSASNDIRGVAPSPGWLAQYDWTGWLPYAQNPAVDAA
;
A
#
# COMPACT_ATOMS: atom_id res chain seq x y z
N MET A 1 -58.72 -5.87 -17.45
CA MET A 1 -58.28 -6.54 -16.21
C MET A 1 -57.50 -7.85 -16.44
N LYS A 2 -57.97 -8.84 -17.23
CA LYS A 2 -57.28 -10.14 -17.41
C LYS A 2 -55.87 -10.03 -18.06
N TRP A 3 -55.59 -9.03 -18.86
CA TRP A 3 -54.30 -8.83 -19.54
C TRP A 3 -53.23 -8.27 -18.56
N PHE A 4 -53.63 -7.34 -17.72
CA PHE A 4 -52.74 -6.81 -16.65
C PHE A 4 -52.32 -7.90 -15.64
N GLY A 5 -53.25 -8.82 -15.29
CA GLY A 5 -52.89 -9.94 -14.39
C GLY A 5 -51.91 -10.92 -15.05
N ARG A 6 -52.00 -11.15 -16.37
CA ARG A 6 -51.02 -12.00 -17.08
C ARG A 6 -49.64 -11.33 -17.21
N LEU A 7 -49.57 -10.05 -17.44
CA LEU A 7 -48.29 -9.29 -17.45
C LEU A 7 -47.65 -9.26 -16.08
N ALA A 8 -48.44 -9.04 -15.04
CA ALA A 8 -47.92 -9.09 -13.64
C ALA A 8 -47.40 -10.49 -13.27
N LEU A 9 -48.10 -11.56 -13.67
CA LEU A 9 -47.65 -12.93 -13.44
C LEU A 9 -46.36 -13.25 -14.21
N LEU A 10 -46.26 -12.83 -15.49
CA LEU A 10 -45.04 -12.98 -16.29
C LEU A 10 -43.85 -12.21 -15.67
N GLY A 11 -44.08 -10.99 -15.21
CA GLY A 11 -43.09 -10.20 -14.49
C GLY A 11 -42.60 -10.85 -13.19
N LEU A 12 -43.55 -11.43 -12.43
CA LEU A 12 -43.21 -12.16 -11.19
C LEU A 12 -42.40 -13.43 -11.49
N VAL A 13 -42.81 -14.22 -12.49
CA VAL A 13 -42.08 -15.43 -12.91
C VAL A 13 -40.69 -15.07 -13.41
N ALA A 14 -40.54 -14.02 -14.20
CA ALA A 14 -39.24 -13.53 -14.68
C ALA A 14 -38.35 -13.08 -13.50
N ALA A 15 -38.90 -12.35 -12.52
CA ALA A 15 -38.18 -11.90 -11.35
C ALA A 15 -37.74 -13.09 -10.46
N LEU A 16 -38.61 -14.06 -10.22
CA LEU A 16 -38.31 -15.29 -9.46
C LEU A 16 -37.25 -16.13 -10.19
N SER A 17 -37.34 -16.26 -11.51
CA SER A 17 -36.38 -16.98 -12.34
C SER A 17 -35.00 -16.30 -12.30
N ALA A 18 -34.95 -14.97 -12.43
CA ALA A 18 -33.74 -14.17 -12.33
C ALA A 18 -33.13 -14.30 -10.91
N GLY A 19 -33.96 -14.17 -9.86
CA GLY A 19 -33.52 -14.37 -8.47
C GLY A 19 -32.99 -15.78 -8.23
N GLY A 20 -33.64 -16.81 -8.78
CA GLY A 20 -33.17 -18.20 -8.71
C GLY A 20 -31.82 -18.39 -9.41
N LEU A 21 -31.64 -17.83 -10.61
CA LEU A 21 -30.36 -17.87 -11.35
C LEU A 21 -29.24 -17.17 -10.59
N VAL A 22 -29.49 -15.98 -10.04
CA VAL A 22 -28.54 -15.25 -9.22
C VAL A 22 -28.16 -16.06 -7.98
N SER A 23 -29.14 -16.62 -7.25
CA SER A 23 -28.90 -17.46 -6.07
C SER A 23 -28.05 -18.69 -6.40
N VAL A 24 -28.34 -19.38 -7.50
CA VAL A 24 -27.56 -20.53 -7.97
C VAL A 24 -26.12 -20.10 -8.33
N GLN A 25 -25.95 -18.94 -8.97
CA GLN A 25 -24.63 -18.42 -9.31
C GLN A 25 -23.83 -18.07 -8.05
N LEU A 26 -24.45 -17.42 -7.06
CA LEU A 26 -23.82 -17.10 -5.77
C LEU A 26 -23.41 -18.39 -5.02
N LEU A 27 -24.31 -19.37 -4.91
CA LEU A 27 -23.99 -20.66 -4.29
C LEU A 27 -22.86 -21.40 -5.02
N ARG A 28 -22.79 -21.29 -6.34
CA ARG A 28 -21.70 -21.87 -7.14
C ARG A 28 -20.36 -21.15 -6.99
N SER A 29 -20.36 -19.90 -6.56
CA SER A 29 -19.12 -19.14 -6.31
C SER A 29 -18.58 -19.31 -4.89
N MET A 30 -19.35 -19.91 -3.97
CA MET A 30 -18.87 -20.15 -2.62
C MET A 30 -17.66 -21.10 -2.62
N PRO A 31 -16.63 -20.83 -1.81
CA PRO A 31 -15.45 -21.67 -1.72
C PRO A 31 -15.84 -23.08 -1.20
N LYS A 32 -15.19 -24.10 -1.75
CA LYS A 32 -15.32 -25.47 -1.25
C LYS A 32 -14.28 -25.67 -0.16
N LEU A 33 -14.69 -25.70 1.09
CA LEU A 33 -13.79 -25.74 2.25
C LEU A 33 -13.35 -27.15 2.63
N ASP A 34 -14.07 -28.18 2.16
CA ASP A 34 -13.80 -29.60 2.49
C ASP A 34 -13.30 -30.38 1.28
N GLY A 35 -12.48 -31.40 1.54
CA GLY A 35 -11.99 -32.33 0.54
C GLY A 35 -10.50 -32.25 0.29
N GLN A 36 -10.07 -32.80 -0.83
CA GLN A 36 -8.66 -32.81 -1.25
C GLN A 36 -8.50 -32.08 -2.58
N VAL A 37 -7.43 -31.30 -2.68
CA VAL A 37 -7.05 -30.56 -3.88
C VAL A 37 -5.60 -30.90 -4.22
N LYS A 38 -5.33 -31.19 -5.49
CA LYS A 38 -3.96 -31.40 -5.97
C LYS A 38 -3.38 -30.06 -6.43
N LEU A 39 -2.33 -29.60 -5.76
CA LEU A 39 -1.56 -28.43 -6.16
C LEU A 39 -0.18 -28.86 -6.68
N GLN A 40 0.31 -28.18 -7.70
CA GLN A 40 1.69 -28.37 -8.17
C GLN A 40 2.69 -27.68 -7.21
N GLY A 41 3.93 -28.20 -7.18
CA GLY A 41 5.02 -27.61 -6.40
C GLY A 41 5.05 -27.96 -4.92
N LEU A 42 4.05 -28.65 -4.37
CA LEU A 42 4.08 -29.18 -3.00
C LEU A 42 5.06 -30.35 -2.91
N LYS A 43 5.93 -30.34 -1.90
CA LYS A 43 6.82 -31.47 -1.57
C LYS A 43 6.08 -32.55 -0.79
N ALA A 44 5.09 -32.17 0.01
CA ALA A 44 4.25 -33.05 0.80
C ALA A 44 2.86 -32.42 0.98
N PRO A 45 1.84 -33.22 1.46
CA PRO A 45 0.52 -32.68 1.74
C PRO A 45 0.55 -31.54 2.75
N VAL A 46 -0.26 -30.51 2.49
CA VAL A 46 -0.54 -29.41 3.42
C VAL A 46 -1.94 -29.62 3.99
N GLN A 47 -2.04 -29.61 5.32
CA GLN A 47 -3.33 -29.68 6.00
C GLN A 47 -3.86 -28.27 6.23
N ILE A 48 -5.10 -28.02 5.81
CA ILE A 48 -5.82 -26.77 6.04
C ILE A 48 -7.08 -27.09 6.83
N SER A 49 -7.25 -26.45 7.97
CA SER A 49 -8.45 -26.59 8.81
C SER A 49 -8.90 -25.24 9.36
N ARG A 50 -10.12 -25.15 9.83
CA ARG A 50 -10.67 -23.94 10.47
C ARG A 50 -11.18 -24.28 11.84
N ASP A 51 -10.95 -23.41 12.80
CA ASP A 51 -11.48 -23.54 14.16
C ASP A 51 -12.87 -22.88 14.30
N SER A 52 -13.43 -22.94 15.51
CA SER A 52 -14.75 -22.36 15.81
C SER A 52 -14.80 -20.82 15.70
N SER A 53 -13.65 -20.16 15.63
CA SER A 53 -13.50 -18.70 15.42
C SER A 53 -13.21 -18.35 13.96
N ASP A 54 -13.29 -19.34 13.07
CA ASP A 54 -12.99 -19.22 11.63
C ASP A 54 -11.54 -18.83 11.34
N VAL A 55 -10.62 -19.10 12.26
CA VAL A 55 -9.18 -18.94 12.02
C VAL A 55 -8.70 -20.12 11.16
N THR A 56 -8.01 -19.82 10.08
CA THR A 56 -7.49 -20.82 9.16
C THR A 56 -6.12 -21.31 9.61
N HIS A 57 -6.04 -22.60 9.98
CA HIS A 57 -4.78 -23.28 10.33
C HIS A 57 -4.19 -23.95 9.10
N ILE A 58 -2.93 -23.65 8.79
CA ILE A 58 -2.20 -24.17 7.63
C ILE A 58 -0.92 -24.83 8.13
N GLU A 59 -0.85 -26.15 8.00
CA GLU A 59 0.28 -26.95 8.45
C GLU A 59 0.92 -27.68 7.26
N GLY A 60 2.15 -27.34 6.95
CA GLY A 60 2.96 -27.91 5.87
C GLY A 60 4.15 -28.71 6.40
N ALA A 61 4.70 -29.58 5.58
CA ALA A 61 5.93 -30.32 5.87
C ALA A 61 7.20 -29.43 5.73
N SER A 62 7.05 -28.24 5.17
CA SER A 62 8.08 -27.20 5.06
C SER A 62 7.45 -25.82 5.09
N ALA A 63 8.23 -24.80 5.42
CA ALA A 63 7.78 -23.40 5.38
C ALA A 63 7.30 -23.01 3.98
N LEU A 64 7.98 -23.46 2.90
CA LEU A 64 7.56 -23.20 1.52
C LEU A 64 6.20 -23.81 1.20
N ASP A 65 5.92 -25.04 1.68
CA ASP A 65 4.61 -25.66 1.47
C ASP A 65 3.51 -24.93 2.26
N THR A 66 3.82 -24.47 3.48
CA THR A 66 2.90 -23.65 4.29
C THR A 66 2.54 -22.35 3.59
N TRP A 67 3.52 -21.63 3.01
CA TRP A 67 3.25 -20.41 2.24
C TRP A 67 2.49 -20.67 0.94
N ARG A 68 2.71 -21.80 0.25
CA ARG A 68 1.83 -22.22 -0.86
C ARG A 68 0.40 -22.44 -0.39
N GLY A 69 0.24 -23.09 0.76
CA GLY A 69 -1.06 -23.27 1.41
C GLY A 69 -1.74 -21.94 1.71
N LEU A 70 -1.03 -20.96 2.25
CA LEU A 70 -1.56 -19.61 2.50
C LEU A 70 -1.97 -18.90 1.19
N GLY A 71 -1.13 -18.97 0.16
CA GLY A 71 -1.47 -18.43 -1.16
C GLY A 71 -2.74 -19.05 -1.75
N PHE A 72 -2.88 -20.37 -1.63
CA PHE A 72 -4.08 -21.09 -2.04
C PHE A 72 -5.34 -20.60 -1.30
N VAL A 73 -5.27 -20.47 0.02
CA VAL A 73 -6.40 -20.02 0.84
C VAL A 73 -6.78 -18.58 0.53
N HIS A 74 -5.80 -17.69 0.38
CA HIS A 74 -6.05 -16.31 -0.01
C HIS A 74 -6.71 -16.22 -1.40
N ALA A 75 -6.27 -17.03 -2.37
CA ALA A 75 -6.92 -17.09 -3.68
C ALA A 75 -8.34 -17.66 -3.61
N GLN A 76 -8.57 -18.64 -2.73
CA GLN A 76 -9.87 -19.29 -2.54
C GLN A 76 -10.91 -18.35 -1.94
N GLU A 77 -10.54 -17.54 -0.95
CA GLU A 77 -11.48 -16.75 -0.15
C GLU A 77 -11.41 -15.25 -0.43
N ARG A 78 -10.31 -14.77 -1.02
CA ARG A 78 -10.03 -13.37 -1.32
C ARG A 78 -9.63 -13.12 -2.78
N GLY A 79 -10.03 -14.04 -3.67
CA GLY A 79 -9.58 -14.01 -5.07
C GLY A 79 -9.85 -12.71 -5.81
N TRP A 80 -11.06 -12.13 -5.65
CA TRP A 80 -11.38 -10.84 -6.25
C TRP A 80 -10.58 -9.69 -5.61
N GLN A 81 -10.41 -9.70 -4.29
CA GLN A 81 -9.60 -8.70 -3.59
C GLN A 81 -8.16 -8.70 -4.09
N LEU A 82 -7.56 -9.88 -4.27
CA LEU A 82 -6.23 -10.02 -4.87
C LEU A 82 -6.17 -9.43 -6.29
N GLU A 83 -7.13 -9.77 -7.15
CA GLU A 83 -7.16 -9.27 -8.53
C GLU A 83 -7.37 -7.76 -8.59
N PHE A 84 -8.27 -7.21 -7.78
CA PHE A 84 -8.51 -5.78 -7.71
C PHE A 84 -7.25 -5.03 -7.25
N ASN A 85 -6.62 -5.49 -6.16
CA ASN A 85 -5.39 -4.90 -5.63
C ASN A 85 -4.24 -4.99 -6.65
N ARG A 86 -4.11 -6.14 -7.35
CA ARG A 86 -3.13 -6.32 -8.41
C ARG A 86 -3.31 -5.30 -9.53
N ARG A 87 -4.55 -5.10 -9.98
CA ARG A 87 -4.85 -4.11 -11.03
C ARG A 87 -4.64 -2.68 -10.56
N LEU A 88 -5.02 -2.37 -9.32
CA LEU A 88 -4.82 -1.03 -8.74
C LEU A 88 -3.33 -0.67 -8.75
N MET A 89 -2.48 -1.49 -8.13
CA MET A 89 -1.04 -1.18 -8.03
C MET A 89 -0.30 -1.23 -9.37
N ARG A 90 -0.84 -1.95 -10.37
CA ARG A 90 -0.31 -1.99 -11.74
C ARG A 90 -0.83 -0.86 -12.63
N GLY A 91 -1.82 -0.08 -12.18
CA GLY A 91 -2.52 0.89 -13.03
C GLY A 91 -3.22 0.22 -14.21
N GLU A 92 -4.03 -0.80 -13.93
CA GLU A 92 -4.76 -1.64 -14.90
C GLU A 92 -6.27 -1.71 -14.60
N LEU A 93 -6.81 -0.81 -13.76
CA LEU A 93 -8.24 -0.79 -13.46
C LEU A 93 -9.08 -0.41 -14.68
N SER A 94 -8.59 0.49 -15.53
CA SER A 94 -9.31 0.95 -16.72
C SER A 94 -9.53 -0.15 -17.76
N GLU A 95 -8.74 -1.22 -17.74
CA GLU A 95 -8.96 -2.39 -18.61
C GLU A 95 -10.32 -3.06 -18.37
N ILE A 96 -10.83 -2.98 -17.13
CA ILE A 96 -12.09 -3.65 -16.74
C ILE A 96 -13.19 -2.66 -16.38
N LEU A 97 -12.85 -1.45 -15.89
CA LEU A 97 -13.78 -0.44 -15.40
C LEU A 97 -13.94 0.76 -16.35
N GLY A 98 -13.10 0.85 -17.40
CA GLY A 98 -13.16 1.91 -18.40
C GLY A 98 -12.58 3.24 -17.95
N ALA A 99 -12.93 4.31 -18.63
CA ALA A 99 -12.35 5.65 -18.42
C ALA A 99 -12.55 6.22 -17.01
N ALA A 100 -13.51 5.70 -16.25
CA ALA A 100 -13.80 6.17 -14.90
C ALA A 100 -12.62 6.01 -13.92
N THR A 101 -11.70 5.08 -14.17
CA THR A 101 -10.52 4.81 -13.32
C THR A 101 -9.20 5.21 -13.97
N LEU A 102 -9.26 5.94 -15.11
CA LEU A 102 -8.07 6.28 -15.88
C LEU A 102 -7.07 7.17 -15.09
N ASP A 103 -7.57 8.10 -14.29
CA ASP A 103 -6.71 8.99 -13.51
C ASP A 103 -6.03 8.23 -12.35
N THR A 104 -6.70 7.23 -11.76
CA THR A 104 -6.07 6.30 -10.81
C THR A 104 -4.93 5.53 -11.50
N ASP A 105 -5.17 4.97 -12.69
CA ASP A 105 -4.15 4.21 -13.42
C ASP A 105 -2.96 5.10 -13.81
N LYS A 106 -3.20 6.34 -14.26
CA LYS A 106 -2.14 7.29 -14.57
C LYS A 106 -1.26 7.58 -13.35
N LEU A 107 -1.88 7.79 -12.18
CA LEU A 107 -1.12 8.03 -10.95
C LEU A 107 -0.28 6.82 -10.55
N MET A 108 -0.85 5.60 -10.58
CA MET A 108 -0.11 4.37 -10.25
C MET A 108 1.05 4.12 -11.22
N ARG A 109 0.84 4.34 -12.52
CA ARG A 109 1.90 4.25 -13.54
C ARG A 109 2.98 5.31 -13.30
N THR A 110 2.59 6.53 -12.93
CA THR A 110 3.53 7.61 -12.63
C THR A 110 4.38 7.30 -11.41
N LEU A 111 3.78 6.82 -10.32
CA LEU A 111 4.52 6.37 -9.13
C LEU A 111 5.46 5.19 -9.43
N GLY A 112 5.15 4.38 -10.44
CA GLY A 112 6.02 3.28 -10.88
C GLY A 112 6.12 2.13 -9.87
N ILE A 113 5.04 1.86 -9.13
CA ILE A 113 4.98 0.88 -8.02
C ILE A 113 5.56 -0.47 -8.43
N ILE A 114 5.12 -1.05 -9.57
CA ILE A 114 5.57 -2.38 -10.00
C ILE A 114 7.02 -2.36 -10.47
N GLY A 115 7.46 -1.32 -11.17
CA GLY A 115 8.87 -1.17 -11.56
C GLY A 115 9.81 -1.10 -10.34
N MET A 116 9.38 -0.40 -9.28
CA MET A 116 10.12 -0.37 -8.02
C MET A 116 10.08 -1.72 -7.31
N ALA A 117 8.94 -2.40 -7.24
CA ALA A 117 8.81 -3.73 -6.66
C ALA A 117 9.74 -4.77 -7.34
N GLN A 118 9.90 -4.69 -8.67
CA GLN A 118 10.84 -5.54 -9.41
C GLN A 118 12.30 -5.31 -8.99
N LYS A 119 12.71 -4.06 -8.81
CA LYS A 119 14.05 -3.71 -8.33
C LYS A 119 14.27 -4.17 -6.88
N GLN A 120 13.29 -3.93 -6.01
CA GLN A 120 13.35 -4.37 -4.61
C GLN A 120 13.46 -5.89 -4.49
N LEU A 121 12.73 -6.66 -5.32
CA LEU A 121 12.80 -8.12 -5.31
C LEU A 121 14.23 -8.64 -5.53
N GLN A 122 15.00 -8.01 -6.41
CA GLN A 122 16.38 -8.38 -6.68
C GLN A 122 17.32 -8.17 -5.48
N GLY A 123 16.98 -7.22 -4.59
CA GLY A 123 17.76 -6.91 -3.38
C GLY A 123 17.41 -7.77 -2.16
N LEU A 124 16.38 -8.63 -2.24
CA LEU A 124 15.98 -9.49 -1.13
C LEU A 124 16.83 -10.76 -1.06
N SER A 125 16.89 -11.36 0.13
CA SER A 125 17.57 -12.65 0.33
C SER A 125 16.94 -13.77 -0.51
N PRO A 126 17.72 -14.80 -0.91
CA PRO A 126 17.17 -15.96 -1.61
C PRO A 126 16.05 -16.68 -0.85
N ALA A 127 16.10 -16.66 0.48
CA ALA A 127 15.05 -17.21 1.34
C ALA A 127 13.72 -16.46 1.18
N THR A 128 13.77 -15.13 1.23
CA THR A 128 12.59 -14.27 1.05
C THR A 128 12.04 -14.36 -0.37
N GLN A 129 12.89 -14.37 -1.40
CA GLN A 129 12.45 -14.56 -2.77
C GLN A 129 11.73 -15.90 -2.96
N ALA A 130 12.26 -16.99 -2.37
CA ALA A 130 11.65 -18.31 -2.44
C ALA A 130 10.29 -18.38 -1.71
N ALA A 131 10.15 -17.67 -0.60
CA ALA A 131 8.88 -17.58 0.12
C ALA A 131 7.81 -16.83 -0.70
N LEU A 132 8.17 -15.70 -1.28
CA LEU A 132 7.30 -14.92 -2.18
C LEU A 132 6.89 -15.76 -3.40
N GLN A 133 7.85 -16.49 -3.98
CA GLN A 133 7.59 -17.40 -5.10
C GLN A 133 6.62 -18.52 -4.69
N ALA A 134 6.85 -19.18 -3.56
CA ALA A 134 6.00 -20.25 -3.06
C ALA A 134 4.55 -19.78 -2.81
N TYR A 135 4.39 -18.61 -2.22
CA TYR A 135 3.10 -17.99 -2.01
C TYR A 135 2.38 -17.66 -3.34
N SER A 136 3.11 -17.07 -4.29
CA SER A 136 2.59 -16.74 -5.62
C SER A 136 2.16 -18.01 -6.37
N GLU A 137 2.94 -19.09 -6.30
CA GLU A 137 2.58 -20.40 -6.85
C GLU A 137 1.30 -20.97 -6.21
N GLY A 138 1.11 -20.77 -4.92
CA GLY A 138 -0.12 -21.13 -4.22
C GLY A 138 -1.36 -20.45 -4.81
N ILE A 139 -1.30 -19.15 -5.03
CA ILE A 139 -2.36 -18.36 -5.67
C ILE A 139 -2.57 -18.83 -7.12
N GLN A 140 -1.51 -18.93 -7.89
CA GLN A 140 -1.58 -19.31 -9.29
C GLN A 140 -2.19 -20.70 -9.46
N ASN A 141 -1.70 -21.68 -8.70
CA ASN A 141 -2.18 -23.05 -8.78
C ASN A 141 -3.63 -23.19 -8.32
N ALA A 142 -4.08 -22.38 -7.35
CA ALA A 142 -5.47 -22.30 -6.95
C ALA A 142 -6.38 -21.96 -8.15
N TRP A 143 -6.00 -20.98 -8.92
CA TRP A 143 -6.79 -20.54 -10.07
C TRP A 143 -6.65 -21.46 -11.29
N LEU A 144 -5.44 -21.93 -11.63
CA LEU A 144 -5.20 -22.77 -12.80
C LEU A 144 -5.74 -24.20 -12.63
N SER A 145 -5.76 -24.75 -11.41
CA SER A 145 -6.26 -26.09 -11.13
C SER A 145 -7.78 -26.21 -11.27
N GLY A 146 -8.51 -25.09 -11.34
CA GLY A 146 -9.97 -25.06 -11.26
C GLY A 146 -10.53 -25.48 -9.88
N ALA A 147 -9.66 -25.63 -8.87
CA ALA A 147 -10.05 -25.96 -7.51
C ALA A 147 -10.76 -24.80 -6.82
N VAL A 148 -10.42 -23.57 -7.20
CA VAL A 148 -11.04 -22.35 -6.71
C VAL A 148 -12.08 -21.86 -7.69
N ARG A 149 -13.27 -21.58 -7.19
CA ARG A 149 -14.35 -21.02 -7.98
C ARG A 149 -14.24 -19.49 -7.97
N PRO A 150 -14.15 -18.85 -9.16
CA PRO A 150 -14.12 -17.40 -9.23
C PRO A 150 -15.40 -16.80 -8.65
N SER A 151 -15.25 -15.72 -7.89
CA SER A 151 -16.38 -14.94 -7.39
C SER A 151 -17.15 -14.25 -8.51
N PRO A 152 -18.40 -13.80 -8.29
CA PRO A 152 -19.27 -13.25 -9.33
C PRO A 152 -18.68 -12.04 -10.05
N GLU A 153 -17.83 -11.27 -9.40
CA GLU A 153 -17.20 -10.05 -9.93
C GLU A 153 -16.39 -10.33 -11.20
N PHE A 154 -15.66 -11.46 -11.24
CA PHE A 154 -14.89 -11.84 -12.43
C PHE A 154 -15.78 -11.97 -13.65
N LYS A 155 -16.93 -12.61 -13.51
CA LYS A 155 -17.88 -12.78 -14.60
C LYS A 155 -18.59 -11.47 -14.96
N LEU A 156 -18.99 -10.69 -13.94
CA LEU A 156 -19.70 -9.42 -14.13
C LEU A 156 -18.86 -8.42 -14.91
N LEU A 157 -17.56 -8.36 -14.60
CA LEU A 157 -16.63 -7.44 -15.24
C LEU A 157 -15.98 -8.00 -16.50
N GLY A 158 -16.27 -9.27 -16.84
CA GLY A 158 -15.73 -9.92 -18.04
C GLY A 158 -14.24 -10.21 -17.96
N THR A 159 -13.73 -10.46 -16.76
CA THR A 159 -12.33 -10.84 -16.52
C THR A 159 -12.23 -12.26 -15.97
N GLN A 160 -11.01 -12.78 -15.86
CA GLN A 160 -10.73 -14.12 -15.38
C GLN A 160 -9.83 -14.06 -14.15
N ALA A 161 -10.03 -14.99 -13.23
CA ALA A 161 -9.11 -15.19 -12.12
C ALA A 161 -7.71 -15.53 -12.67
N GLY A 162 -6.67 -14.85 -12.18
CA GLY A 162 -5.33 -14.98 -12.73
C GLY A 162 -5.03 -14.06 -13.92
N GLY A 163 -5.91 -13.14 -14.27
CA GLY A 163 -5.72 -12.18 -15.36
C GLY A 163 -5.82 -12.77 -16.76
N PRO A 164 -5.72 -11.94 -17.81
CA PRO A 164 -5.66 -12.40 -19.18
C PRO A 164 -4.41 -13.25 -19.42
N LYS A 165 -4.56 -14.41 -20.05
CA LYS A 165 -3.48 -15.38 -20.37
C LYS A 165 -2.75 -15.99 -19.16
N GLY A 166 -3.42 -16.08 -17.97
CA GLY A 166 -2.81 -16.69 -16.80
C GLY A 166 -1.71 -15.84 -16.16
N GLN A 167 -1.78 -14.54 -16.29
CA GLN A 167 -0.97 -13.60 -15.49
C GLN A 167 -1.47 -13.65 -14.05
N ALA A 168 -1.02 -14.65 -13.33
CA ALA A 168 -1.31 -14.84 -11.93
C ALA A 168 -0.52 -13.84 -11.09
N TRP A 169 -0.81 -13.83 -9.80
CA TRP A 169 -0.04 -13.11 -8.79
C TRP A 169 1.45 -13.51 -8.86
N SER A 170 2.32 -12.53 -8.89
CA SER A 170 3.78 -12.72 -8.91
C SER A 170 4.42 -12.22 -7.62
N PRO A 171 5.68 -12.57 -7.32
CA PRO A 171 6.42 -12.01 -6.19
C PRO A 171 6.43 -10.48 -6.16
N GLU A 172 6.52 -9.82 -7.31
CA GLU A 172 6.48 -8.37 -7.44
C GLU A 172 5.13 -7.79 -7.02
N ASP A 173 4.04 -8.54 -7.18
CA ASP A 173 2.72 -8.09 -6.73
C ASP A 173 2.64 -8.05 -5.20
N SER A 174 3.31 -8.96 -4.50
CA SER A 174 3.41 -8.91 -3.04
C SER A 174 4.19 -7.69 -2.57
N LEU A 175 5.30 -7.36 -3.22
CA LEU A 175 6.07 -6.15 -2.92
C LEU A 175 5.29 -4.88 -3.30
N GLY A 176 4.64 -4.90 -4.46
CA GLY A 176 3.76 -3.82 -4.89
C GLY A 176 2.62 -3.58 -3.91
N TRP A 177 2.04 -4.64 -3.36
CA TRP A 177 1.00 -4.53 -2.33
C TRP A 177 1.54 -3.93 -1.01
N ALA A 178 2.76 -4.30 -0.59
CA ALA A 178 3.41 -3.66 0.55
C ALA A 178 3.65 -2.15 0.30
N LEU A 179 4.03 -1.76 -0.92
CA LEU A 179 4.15 -0.34 -1.31
C LEU A 179 2.80 0.38 -1.31
N MET A 180 1.70 -0.30 -1.70
CA MET A 180 0.34 0.27 -1.60
C MET A 180 -0.07 0.50 -0.15
N MET A 181 0.26 -0.42 0.76
CA MET A 181 0.05 -0.22 2.20
C MET A 181 0.90 0.93 2.74
N ALA A 182 2.13 1.09 2.25
CA ALA A 182 2.98 2.23 2.60
C ALA A 182 2.40 3.56 2.07
N LEU A 183 1.77 3.54 0.90
CA LEU A 183 1.07 4.71 0.32
C LEU A 183 -0.14 5.10 1.16
N ASP A 184 -0.93 4.12 1.57
CA ASP A 184 -2.16 4.34 2.36
C ASP A 184 -1.86 4.82 3.78
N LEU A 185 -0.78 4.32 4.40
CA LEU A 185 -0.45 4.55 5.80
C LEU A 185 0.66 5.59 6.03
N GLY A 186 1.43 5.94 5.01
CA GLY A 186 2.59 6.83 5.14
C GLY A 186 2.54 8.06 4.22
N GLY A 187 1.44 8.26 3.49
CA GLY A 187 1.30 9.38 2.57
C GLY A 187 1.12 10.72 3.29
N ASN A 188 2.06 11.67 3.12
CA ASN A 188 1.96 13.00 3.74
C ASN A 188 2.10 14.17 2.74
N TRP A 189 2.34 13.89 1.45
CA TRP A 189 2.49 14.97 0.44
C TRP A 189 1.25 15.86 0.28
N GLY A 190 0.06 15.34 0.61
CA GLY A 190 -1.18 16.10 0.57
C GLY A 190 -1.18 17.30 1.52
N GLN A 191 -0.51 17.19 2.69
CA GLN A 191 -0.37 18.30 3.64
C GLN A 191 0.56 19.39 3.09
N GLU A 192 1.65 19.01 2.42
CA GLU A 192 2.53 19.96 1.77
C GLU A 192 1.81 20.70 0.63
N PHE A 193 1.05 19.94 -0.17
CA PHE A 193 0.22 20.54 -1.22
C PHE A 193 -0.85 21.48 -0.65
N ALA A 194 -1.48 21.12 0.46
CA ALA A 194 -2.45 21.98 1.13
C ALA A 194 -1.81 23.31 1.58
N ARG A 195 -0.58 23.26 2.13
CA ARG A 195 0.16 24.46 2.52
C ARG A 195 0.56 25.30 1.30
N LEU A 196 1.00 24.69 0.20
CA LEU A 196 1.23 25.38 -1.06
C LEU A 196 -0.03 26.08 -1.56
N SER A 197 -1.16 25.35 -1.60
CA SER A 197 -2.44 25.88 -2.07
C SER A 197 -2.94 27.04 -1.19
N ALA A 198 -2.89 26.88 0.12
CA ALA A 198 -3.28 27.91 1.07
C ALA A 198 -2.39 29.17 1.01
N SER A 199 -1.10 29.00 0.70
CA SER A 199 -0.14 30.10 0.53
C SER A 199 -0.50 31.08 -0.61
N LYS A 200 -1.41 30.69 -1.51
CA LYS A 200 -1.93 31.59 -2.57
C LYS A 200 -2.83 32.68 -2.02
N VAL A 201 -3.47 32.45 -0.88
CA VAL A 201 -4.54 33.32 -0.34
C VAL A 201 -4.35 33.70 1.12
N LEU A 202 -3.59 32.94 1.91
CA LEU A 202 -3.32 33.20 3.31
C LEU A 202 -1.95 33.85 3.50
N ASN A 203 -1.82 34.65 4.56
CA ASN A 203 -0.50 35.11 5.01
C ASN A 203 0.17 34.05 5.90
N HIS A 204 1.43 34.28 6.29
CA HIS A 204 2.23 33.35 7.08
C HIS A 204 1.55 32.92 8.38
N GLU A 205 1.00 33.86 9.14
CA GLU A 205 0.34 33.57 10.42
C GLU A 205 -0.92 32.71 10.24
N GLN A 206 -1.79 33.11 9.31
CA GLN A 206 -3.02 32.39 8.99
C GLN A 206 -2.75 30.98 8.47
N LEU A 207 -1.68 30.81 7.66
CA LEU A 207 -1.28 29.50 7.14
C LEU A 207 -1.00 28.51 8.26
N TRP A 208 -0.20 28.93 9.25
CA TRP A 208 0.17 28.03 10.36
C TRP A 208 -0.90 27.90 11.42
N GLN A 209 -1.84 28.82 11.53
CA GLN A 209 -3.04 28.63 12.35
C GLN A 209 -3.96 27.57 11.76
N LEU A 210 -4.09 27.53 10.43
CA LEU A 210 -4.97 26.60 9.74
C LEU A 210 -4.33 25.20 9.54
N LEU A 211 -3.04 25.19 9.18
CA LEU A 211 -2.31 23.97 8.77
C LEU A 211 -1.01 23.81 9.59
N PRO A 212 -1.09 23.67 10.94
CA PRO A 212 0.09 23.43 11.77
C PRO A 212 0.74 22.07 11.39
N PRO A 213 2.05 21.86 11.70
CA PRO A 213 2.69 20.56 11.48
C PRO A 213 2.02 19.45 12.30
N TYR A 214 1.75 19.74 13.58
CA TYR A 214 0.91 18.93 14.47
C TYR A 214 0.05 19.84 15.33
N PRO A 215 -1.13 19.39 15.80
CA PRO A 215 -1.99 20.19 16.69
C PRO A 215 -1.24 20.67 17.93
N GLY A 216 -1.21 21.98 18.13
CA GLY A 216 -0.55 22.61 19.27
C GLY A 216 0.96 22.83 19.15
N GLU A 217 1.60 22.39 18.05
CA GLU A 217 3.02 22.63 17.81
C GLU A 217 3.26 23.97 17.10
N LYS A 218 4.47 24.52 17.35
CA LYS A 218 4.94 25.68 16.61
C LYS A 218 5.27 25.30 15.17
N PRO A 219 5.21 26.27 14.22
CA PRO A 219 5.66 26.04 12.86
C PRO A 219 7.07 25.40 12.82
N ALA A 220 7.22 24.35 12.03
CA ALA A 220 8.52 23.69 11.85
C ALA A 220 9.53 24.57 11.11
N THR A 221 9.06 25.59 10.40
CA THR A 221 9.87 26.55 9.64
C THR A 221 9.53 27.99 9.99
N THR A 222 10.54 28.87 9.89
CA THR A 222 10.40 30.32 9.98
C THR A 222 10.27 30.99 8.60
N VAL A 223 10.34 30.21 7.51
CA VAL A 223 10.20 30.72 6.14
C VAL A 223 8.77 31.23 5.93
N ASP A 224 8.64 32.42 5.39
CA ASP A 224 7.37 32.95 4.90
C ASP A 224 7.04 32.28 3.56
N LEU A 225 6.34 31.12 3.62
CA LEU A 225 5.99 30.33 2.45
C LEU A 225 5.15 31.12 1.43
N PRO A 226 4.11 31.88 1.83
CA PRO A 226 3.38 32.75 0.91
C PRO A 226 4.29 33.74 0.16
N ALA A 227 5.20 34.41 0.86
CA ALA A 227 6.14 35.35 0.25
C ALA A 227 7.13 34.63 -0.68
N LEU A 228 7.65 33.46 -0.27
CA LEU A 228 8.55 32.64 -1.07
C LEU A 228 7.91 32.24 -2.41
N TYR A 229 6.70 31.66 -2.36
CA TYR A 229 6.03 31.19 -3.58
C TYR A 229 5.58 32.34 -4.49
N ALA A 230 5.20 33.49 -3.92
CA ALA A 230 4.91 34.69 -4.68
C ALA A 230 6.16 35.22 -5.39
N GLN A 231 7.31 35.28 -4.69
CA GLN A 231 8.59 35.72 -5.27
C GLN A 231 9.06 34.78 -6.40
N LEU A 232 8.90 33.48 -6.23
CA LEU A 232 9.21 32.48 -7.25
C LEU A 232 8.20 32.53 -8.41
N GLY A 233 7.01 33.09 -8.22
CA GLY A 233 5.95 33.12 -9.23
C GLY A 233 5.45 31.69 -9.54
N VAL A 234 5.21 30.90 -8.48
CA VAL A 234 4.83 29.49 -8.60
C VAL A 234 3.41 29.34 -9.12
N PHE A 235 2.51 30.26 -8.77
CA PHE A 235 1.10 30.13 -9.07
C PHE A 235 0.74 30.46 -10.50
N ALA A 236 -0.14 29.63 -11.08
CA ALA A 236 -0.71 29.89 -12.40
C ALA A 236 -1.36 31.28 -12.44
N PRO A 237 -1.19 32.03 -13.56
CA PRO A 237 -1.94 33.26 -13.79
C PRO A 237 -3.44 33.04 -13.61
N LYS A 238 -4.16 34.08 -13.16
CA LYS A 238 -5.63 34.04 -13.07
C LYS A 238 -6.26 34.06 -14.47
N ASP A 239 -6.06 33.03 -15.26
CA ASP A 239 -6.90 32.81 -16.42
C ASP A 239 -8.29 32.38 -15.93
N LYS A 240 -9.30 32.98 -16.54
CA LYS A 240 -10.69 32.56 -16.35
C LYS A 240 -10.79 31.11 -16.82
N SER A 241 -10.52 30.15 -15.92
CA SER A 241 -10.76 28.76 -16.21
C SER A 241 -12.25 28.63 -16.49
N ALA A 242 -12.58 28.38 -17.75
CA ALA A 242 -13.91 27.95 -18.10
C ALA A 242 -14.22 26.72 -17.27
N ALA A 243 -15.16 26.84 -16.34
CA ALA A 243 -15.78 25.69 -15.72
C ALA A 243 -16.28 24.83 -16.87
N ARG A 244 -15.61 23.71 -17.16
CA ARG A 244 -16.16 22.74 -18.10
C ARG A 244 -17.40 22.18 -17.42
N ASP A 245 -18.57 22.39 -18.04
CA ASP A 245 -19.79 21.64 -17.76
C ASP A 245 -19.52 20.16 -18.08
N THR A 246 -18.84 19.48 -17.17
CA THR A 246 -18.72 18.03 -17.21
C THR A 246 -19.98 17.45 -16.61
N PRO A 247 -20.65 16.49 -17.27
CA PRO A 247 -21.76 15.75 -16.67
C PRO A 247 -21.32 15.22 -15.29
N ALA A 248 -22.25 15.21 -14.32
CA ALA A 248 -21.98 14.67 -13.00
C ALA A 248 -21.36 13.27 -13.14
N PRO A 249 -20.19 13.01 -12.56
CA PRO A 249 -19.52 11.74 -12.67
C PRO A 249 -20.39 10.63 -12.06
N ASN A 250 -20.36 9.44 -12.66
CA ASN A 250 -20.98 8.28 -12.02
C ASN A 250 -20.21 7.94 -10.71
N ALA A 251 -20.83 7.13 -9.85
CA ALA A 251 -20.26 6.81 -8.53
C ALA A 251 -18.81 6.26 -8.60
N LEU A 252 -18.49 5.49 -9.65
CA LEU A 252 -17.13 4.94 -9.84
C LEU A 252 -16.13 6.04 -10.24
N ALA A 253 -16.50 6.93 -11.14
CA ALA A 253 -15.64 8.05 -11.53
C ALA A 253 -15.43 9.02 -10.36
N GLN A 254 -16.47 9.24 -9.55
CA GLN A 254 -16.35 10.04 -8.32
C GLN A 254 -15.40 9.37 -7.32
N TRP A 255 -15.54 8.07 -7.07
CA TRP A 255 -14.63 7.31 -6.20
C TRP A 255 -13.16 7.40 -6.69
N SER A 256 -12.93 7.23 -7.98
CA SER A 256 -11.58 7.31 -8.57
C SER A 256 -10.97 8.71 -8.40
N ALA A 257 -11.75 9.76 -8.66
CA ALA A 257 -11.30 11.13 -8.49
C ALA A 257 -11.02 11.49 -7.03
N ASP A 258 -11.90 11.06 -6.12
CA ASP A 258 -11.73 11.24 -4.68
C ASP A 258 -10.50 10.49 -4.19
N TRP A 259 -10.29 9.24 -4.63
CA TRP A 259 -9.12 8.46 -4.26
C TRP A 259 -7.81 9.12 -4.74
N VAL A 260 -7.73 9.60 -6.00
CA VAL A 260 -6.55 10.29 -6.53
C VAL A 260 -6.28 11.61 -5.79
N ARG A 261 -7.34 12.31 -5.38
CA ARG A 261 -7.22 13.55 -4.61
C ARG A 261 -6.74 13.30 -3.19
N ASP A 262 -7.28 12.27 -2.53
CA ASP A 262 -7.12 12.03 -1.10
C ASP A 262 -5.95 11.08 -0.78
N VAL A 263 -5.39 10.39 -1.78
CA VAL A 263 -4.18 9.60 -1.61
C VAL A 263 -3.01 10.52 -1.19
N GLY A 264 -2.29 10.12 -0.16
CA GLY A 264 -1.25 10.98 0.45
C GLY A 264 -1.76 11.90 1.57
N ILE A 265 -3.02 11.76 1.97
CA ILE A 265 -3.59 12.43 3.14
C ILE A 265 -3.80 11.40 4.25
N LEU A 266 -3.15 11.63 5.40
CA LEU A 266 -3.25 10.74 6.58
C LEU A 266 -4.47 11.03 7.46
N GLU A 267 -5.23 12.07 7.17
CA GLU A 267 -6.31 12.53 8.02
C GLU A 267 -7.41 11.49 8.21
N GLY A 268 -7.83 11.29 9.46
CA GLY A 268 -8.92 10.38 9.81
C GLY A 268 -8.53 8.91 9.97
N LYS A 269 -7.24 8.56 9.82
CA LYS A 269 -6.73 7.20 10.04
C LYS A 269 -6.05 7.12 11.39
N GLY A 270 -6.56 6.26 12.26
CA GLY A 270 -6.01 6.04 13.58
C GLY A 270 -5.92 4.54 13.89
N SER A 271 -5.27 4.20 14.98
CA SER A 271 -5.21 2.84 15.53
C SER A 271 -4.82 2.93 16.99
N ASN A 272 -5.12 1.87 17.75
CA ASN A 272 -4.68 1.78 19.13
C ASN A 272 -3.87 0.50 19.33
N ASN A 273 -2.79 0.61 20.10
CA ASN A 273 -2.10 -0.52 20.66
C ASN A 273 -1.63 -0.19 22.09
N TRP A 274 -1.52 -1.20 22.89
CA TRP A 274 -0.97 -1.06 24.24
C TRP A 274 -0.41 -2.40 24.72
N VAL A 275 0.55 -2.31 25.65
CA VAL A 275 1.11 -3.45 26.36
C VAL A 275 1.20 -3.11 27.84
N VAL A 276 0.85 -4.09 28.68
CA VAL A 276 0.89 -3.99 30.15
C VAL A 276 1.86 -5.06 30.66
N PRO A 277 2.90 -4.69 31.44
CA PRO A 277 3.82 -5.67 32.01
C PRO A 277 3.14 -6.56 33.05
N GLY A 278 3.66 -7.78 33.25
CA GLY A 278 3.08 -8.77 34.15
C GLY A 278 2.93 -8.32 35.60
N SER A 279 3.77 -7.37 36.05
CA SER A 279 3.67 -6.75 37.39
C SER A 279 2.35 -6.03 37.65
N HIS A 280 1.61 -5.64 36.59
CA HIS A 280 0.31 -4.96 36.65
C HIS A 280 -0.87 -5.85 36.23
N THR A 281 -0.67 -7.16 36.11
CA THR A 281 -1.72 -8.11 35.71
C THR A 281 -1.96 -9.17 36.78
N VAL A 282 -3.18 -9.67 36.87
CA VAL A 282 -3.55 -10.74 37.82
C VAL A 282 -2.81 -12.05 37.51
N SER A 283 -2.54 -12.30 36.22
CA SER A 283 -1.86 -13.52 35.77
C SER A 283 -0.34 -13.52 36.00
N GLY A 284 0.24 -12.35 36.31
CA GLY A 284 1.71 -12.17 36.35
C GLY A 284 2.36 -12.23 34.94
N LYS A 285 1.55 -12.26 33.88
CA LYS A 285 2.03 -12.29 32.48
C LYS A 285 1.65 -11.00 31.77
N PRO A 286 2.43 -10.54 30.78
CA PRO A 286 2.09 -9.36 29.99
C PRO A 286 0.74 -9.51 29.27
N LEU A 287 0.04 -8.39 29.08
CA LEU A 287 -1.13 -8.28 28.23
C LEU A 287 -0.82 -7.32 27.08
N LEU A 288 -1.21 -7.70 25.87
CA LEU A 288 -1.07 -6.88 24.67
C LEU A 288 -2.40 -6.83 23.93
N ALA A 289 -2.81 -5.64 23.50
CA ALA A 289 -3.92 -5.47 22.60
C ALA A 289 -3.57 -4.55 21.44
N ASN A 290 -4.21 -4.79 20.30
CA ASN A 290 -4.04 -3.99 19.10
C ASN A 290 -5.36 -3.89 18.35
N ASP A 291 -5.69 -2.68 17.92
CA ASP A 291 -6.95 -2.34 17.26
C ASP A 291 -6.65 -1.40 16.08
N PRO A 292 -6.30 -1.96 14.89
CA PRO A 292 -6.01 -1.17 13.70
C PRO A 292 -7.30 -0.63 13.08
N HIS A 293 -7.46 0.69 13.06
CA HIS A 293 -8.59 1.38 12.45
C HIS A 293 -8.28 1.71 10.99
N LEU A 294 -8.49 0.74 10.11
CA LEU A 294 -8.39 0.91 8.66
C LEU A 294 -9.77 1.14 8.05
N ALA A 295 -9.82 1.53 6.78
CA ALA A 295 -11.10 1.72 6.09
C ALA A 295 -11.94 0.44 6.14
N LEU A 296 -13.24 0.59 6.43
CA LEU A 296 -14.18 -0.53 6.41
C LEU A 296 -14.41 -1.00 4.97
N SER A 297 -14.19 -2.28 4.74
CA SER A 297 -14.41 -2.91 3.43
C SER A 297 -15.01 -4.31 3.60
N SER A 298 -15.67 -4.79 2.56
CA SER A 298 -16.17 -6.16 2.48
C SER A 298 -15.69 -6.79 1.17
N PRO A 299 -14.82 -7.79 1.26
CA PRO A 299 -14.24 -8.39 2.47
C PRO A 299 -13.29 -7.44 3.20
N ALA A 300 -13.09 -7.67 4.52
CA ALA A 300 -12.13 -6.93 5.32
C ALA A 300 -10.71 -7.12 4.79
N ILE A 301 -9.83 -6.14 5.07
CA ILE A 301 -8.44 -6.21 4.64
C ILE A 301 -7.67 -7.34 5.33
N TRP A 302 -8.03 -7.66 6.57
CA TRP A 302 -7.37 -8.69 7.36
C TRP A 302 -7.92 -10.09 7.08
N TYR A 303 -7.01 -11.08 7.12
CA TYR A 303 -7.33 -12.50 7.07
C TYR A 303 -6.59 -13.22 8.20
N PHE A 304 -7.32 -13.89 9.11
CA PHE A 304 -6.70 -14.59 10.24
C PHE A 304 -6.19 -15.96 9.81
N ALA A 305 -4.90 -16.20 10.08
CA ALA A 305 -4.26 -17.48 9.78
C ALA A 305 -3.29 -17.91 10.89
N HIS A 306 -3.14 -19.23 11.02
CA HIS A 306 -2.13 -19.89 11.83
C HIS A 306 -1.22 -20.70 10.90
N LEU A 307 0.05 -20.35 10.84
CA LEU A 307 1.03 -20.96 9.95
C LEU A 307 1.96 -21.87 10.75
N LYS A 308 2.08 -23.13 10.34
CA LYS A 308 2.94 -24.14 10.97
C LYS A 308 3.81 -24.86 9.97
N ALA A 309 5.08 -25.03 10.32
CA ALA A 309 6.03 -25.90 9.63
C ALA A 309 7.15 -26.35 10.60
N PRO A 310 7.78 -27.52 10.41
CA PRO A 310 8.96 -27.90 11.16
C PRO A 310 10.15 -26.99 10.88
N ALA A 311 11.15 -27.02 11.74
CA ALA A 311 12.45 -26.41 11.48
C ALA A 311 13.06 -26.96 10.19
N GLY A 312 13.81 -26.13 9.49
CA GLY A 312 14.35 -26.52 8.20
C GLY A 312 15.32 -25.50 7.61
N GLU A 313 15.57 -25.68 6.32
CA GLU A 313 16.46 -24.83 5.55
C GLU A 313 15.72 -24.23 4.36
N LEU A 314 15.89 -22.94 4.12
CA LEU A 314 15.44 -22.21 2.96
C LEU A 314 16.60 -21.97 1.97
N PRO A 315 16.30 -21.66 0.70
CA PRO A 315 17.33 -21.32 -0.29
C PRO A 315 18.32 -20.27 0.21
N GLY A 316 19.58 -20.41 -0.19
CA GLY A 316 20.68 -19.59 0.32
C GLY A 316 21.30 -20.09 1.62
N GLY A 317 20.95 -21.30 2.08
CA GLY A 317 21.50 -21.89 3.31
C GLY A 317 20.90 -21.30 4.60
N HIS A 318 19.74 -20.62 4.48
CA HIS A 318 19.09 -19.99 5.63
C HIS A 318 18.41 -21.04 6.52
N GLN A 319 19.02 -21.34 7.67
CA GLN A 319 18.43 -22.21 8.69
C GLN A 319 17.35 -21.45 9.45
N HIS A 320 16.19 -22.08 9.66
CA HIS A 320 15.10 -21.50 10.43
C HIS A 320 14.55 -22.46 11.48
N PRO A 321 14.10 -21.96 12.65
CA PRO A 321 13.39 -22.77 13.64
C PRO A 321 12.03 -23.21 13.10
N ALA A 322 11.30 -23.99 13.87
CA ALA A 322 9.91 -24.31 13.52
C ALA A 322 9.09 -23.02 13.36
N LEU A 323 8.28 -22.96 12.32
CA LEU A 323 7.29 -21.91 12.12
C LEU A 323 6.06 -22.26 12.95
N ASP A 324 5.67 -21.37 13.85
CA ASP A 324 4.41 -21.48 14.61
C ASP A 324 3.96 -20.06 14.95
N VAL A 325 3.22 -19.45 14.04
CA VAL A 325 2.79 -18.05 14.13
C VAL A 325 1.31 -17.92 13.78
N ILE A 326 0.55 -17.20 14.62
CA ILE A 326 -0.87 -16.95 14.45
C ILE A 326 -1.18 -15.48 14.54
N GLY A 327 -2.09 -15.00 13.68
CA GLY A 327 -2.54 -13.62 13.70
C GLY A 327 -3.19 -13.17 12.39
N ALA A 328 -3.17 -11.88 12.16
CA ALA A 328 -3.71 -11.24 10.97
C ALA A 328 -2.68 -11.23 9.85
N THR A 329 -3.06 -11.79 8.70
CA THR A 329 -2.35 -11.67 7.44
C THR A 329 -3.03 -10.65 6.54
N LEU A 330 -2.33 -10.19 5.50
CA LEU A 330 -2.90 -9.39 4.41
C LEU A 330 -2.92 -10.24 3.15
N PRO A 331 -4.09 -10.53 2.55
CA PRO A 331 -4.14 -11.17 1.24
C PRO A 331 -3.25 -10.43 0.23
N GLY A 332 -2.22 -11.12 -0.24
CA GLY A 332 -1.14 -10.57 -1.04
C GLY A 332 0.25 -10.69 -0.39
N LEU A 333 0.33 -10.95 0.93
CA LEU A 333 1.58 -11.13 1.65
C LEU A 333 1.69 -12.53 2.28
N PRO A 334 2.89 -13.16 2.29
CA PRO A 334 3.11 -14.53 2.76
C PRO A 334 3.37 -14.66 4.27
N PHE A 335 3.01 -13.70 5.11
CA PHE A 335 3.34 -13.71 6.54
C PHE A 335 2.24 -13.12 7.41
N VAL A 336 2.29 -13.44 8.70
CA VAL A 336 1.47 -12.79 9.73
C VAL A 336 2.04 -11.41 10.00
N VAL A 337 1.24 -10.39 9.76
CA VAL A 337 1.62 -8.97 9.93
C VAL A 337 1.51 -8.56 11.40
N LEU A 338 0.39 -8.92 12.04
CA LEU A 338 0.09 -8.64 13.46
C LEU A 338 -0.24 -9.97 14.13
N GLY A 339 0.40 -10.28 15.26
CA GLY A 339 0.11 -11.56 15.88
C GLY A 339 1.11 -11.99 16.95
N ARG A 340 1.29 -13.30 17.05
CA ARG A 340 2.24 -13.89 17.99
C ARG A 340 2.85 -15.19 17.46
N THR A 341 4.06 -15.46 17.88
CA THR A 341 4.66 -16.79 17.89
C THR A 341 4.39 -17.49 19.22
N GLN A 342 5.07 -18.58 19.51
CA GLN A 342 5.01 -19.23 20.83
C GLN A 342 5.67 -18.35 21.92
N GLY A 343 6.66 -17.54 21.57
CA GLY A 343 7.48 -16.79 22.52
C GLY A 343 7.17 -15.30 22.61
N VAL A 344 6.72 -14.66 21.54
CA VAL A 344 6.54 -13.19 21.48
C VAL A 344 5.29 -12.79 20.74
N ALA A 345 4.63 -11.73 21.21
CA ALA A 345 3.49 -11.09 20.56
C ALA A 345 3.82 -9.65 20.16
N TRP A 346 3.18 -9.17 19.07
CA TRP A 346 3.34 -7.78 18.62
C TRP A 346 2.07 -7.23 18.00
N GLY A 347 1.95 -5.91 18.07
CA GLY A 347 0.87 -5.14 17.44
C GLY A 347 1.35 -3.79 16.96
N PHE A 348 0.74 -3.28 15.89
CA PHE A 348 1.12 -2.03 15.24
C PHE A 348 0.07 -0.96 15.40
N THR A 349 0.54 0.30 15.50
CA THR A 349 -0.25 1.46 15.08
C THR A 349 0.56 2.28 14.10
N ASN A 350 -0.13 2.99 13.22
CA ASN A 350 0.54 3.88 12.29
C ASN A 350 1.19 5.05 13.04
N THR A 351 2.37 5.46 12.59
CA THR A 351 2.99 6.74 12.94
C THR A 351 2.83 7.70 11.78
N GLY A 352 2.92 8.98 12.01
CA GLY A 352 2.87 9.99 10.94
C GLY A 352 4.22 10.68 10.71
N PRO A 353 5.32 9.96 10.42
CA PRO A 353 6.59 10.61 10.15
C PRO A 353 6.54 11.30 8.80
N ASP A 354 7.35 12.35 8.66
CA ASP A 354 7.55 13.06 7.41
C ASP A 354 8.52 12.27 6.51
N VAL A 355 7.95 11.42 5.65
CA VAL A 355 8.67 10.46 4.79
C VAL A 355 8.49 10.71 3.29
N GLN A 356 7.84 11.81 2.97
CA GLN A 356 7.59 12.27 1.60
C GLN A 356 7.86 13.77 1.53
N ASP A 357 8.59 14.23 0.51
CA ASP A 357 8.80 15.64 0.22
C ASP A 357 8.38 15.94 -1.21
N LEU A 358 7.70 17.07 -1.39
CA LEU A 358 7.42 17.65 -2.70
C LEU A 358 8.52 18.64 -3.09
N TYR A 359 8.93 18.55 -4.34
CA TYR A 359 9.89 19.48 -4.92
C TYR A 359 9.30 20.23 -6.10
N LEU A 360 9.43 21.57 -6.05
CA LEU A 360 9.21 22.41 -7.22
C LEU A 360 10.41 22.26 -8.13
N GLU A 361 10.22 21.74 -9.33
CA GLU A 361 11.25 21.60 -10.35
C GLU A 361 11.11 22.74 -11.35
N GLN A 362 12.10 23.62 -11.43
CA GLN A 362 12.10 24.74 -12.39
C GLN A 362 12.39 24.20 -13.79
N LEU A 363 11.47 24.47 -14.73
CA LEU A 363 11.59 24.06 -16.13
C LEU A 363 12.45 25.05 -16.94
N ASP A 364 13.19 24.55 -17.93
CA ASP A 364 13.88 25.38 -18.90
C ASP A 364 12.87 25.93 -19.92
N ALA A 365 12.74 27.25 -19.99
CA ALA A 365 11.82 27.90 -20.92
C ALA A 365 12.17 27.68 -22.40
N THR A 366 13.43 27.34 -22.70
CA THR A 366 13.94 27.12 -24.06
C THR A 366 14.02 25.62 -24.43
N GLN A 367 14.16 24.77 -23.43
CA GLN A 367 14.27 23.32 -23.58
C GLN A 367 13.31 22.60 -22.58
N PRO A 368 12.03 22.45 -22.90
CA PRO A 368 11.01 21.95 -21.96
C PRO A 368 11.26 20.52 -21.44
N GLY A 369 12.19 19.77 -22.07
CA GLY A 369 12.64 18.45 -21.62
C GLY A 369 13.70 18.49 -20.50
N GLN A 370 14.04 19.67 -19.95
CA GLN A 370 15.04 19.85 -18.91
C GLN A 370 14.47 20.56 -17.68
N TYR A 371 15.04 20.23 -16.52
CA TYR A 371 14.76 20.89 -15.25
C TYR A 371 16.06 21.33 -14.57
N ARG A 372 15.97 22.34 -13.72
CA ARG A 372 17.12 22.92 -13.04
C ARG A 372 17.54 22.07 -11.84
N THR A 373 18.86 21.84 -11.72
CA THR A 373 19.51 21.16 -10.60
C THR A 373 20.52 22.09 -9.92
N PRO A 374 21.10 21.74 -8.77
CA PRO A 374 22.14 22.56 -8.13
C PRO A 374 23.39 22.79 -9.00
N THR A 375 23.65 21.95 -9.98
CA THR A 375 24.85 21.99 -10.84
C THR A 375 24.56 22.41 -12.28
N GLY A 376 23.31 22.76 -12.60
CA GLY A 376 22.91 23.18 -13.96
C GLY A 376 21.56 22.57 -14.38
N TRP A 377 21.40 22.31 -15.67
CA TRP A 377 20.20 21.72 -16.25
C TRP A 377 20.40 20.23 -16.46
N ALA A 378 19.36 19.44 -16.20
CA ALA A 378 19.33 17.98 -16.44
C ALA A 378 18.08 17.61 -17.23
N ALA A 379 18.19 16.62 -18.09
CA ALA A 379 17.03 16.05 -18.77
C ALA A 379 16.16 15.24 -17.79
N PHE A 380 14.85 15.23 -18.02
CA PHE A 380 13.99 14.29 -17.35
C PHE A 380 14.33 12.86 -17.76
N GLU A 381 14.22 11.92 -16.82
CA GLU A 381 14.10 10.51 -17.17
C GLU A 381 12.66 10.27 -17.64
N GLU A 382 12.49 9.75 -18.85
CA GLU A 382 11.17 9.58 -19.46
C GLU A 382 10.91 8.11 -19.78
N ARG A 383 9.66 7.68 -19.57
CA ARG A 383 9.17 6.39 -20.04
C ARG A 383 7.75 6.49 -20.57
N ALA A 384 7.48 5.79 -21.66
CA ALA A 384 6.14 5.69 -22.21
C ALA A 384 5.40 4.50 -21.59
N GLU A 385 4.20 4.76 -21.08
CA GLU A 385 3.29 3.75 -20.52
C GLU A 385 2.04 3.65 -21.37
N THR A 386 1.59 2.43 -21.65
CA THR A 386 0.33 2.19 -22.36
C THR A 386 -0.73 1.73 -21.38
N ILE A 387 -1.80 2.49 -21.25
CA ILE A 387 -2.96 2.17 -20.42
C ILE A 387 -4.10 1.73 -21.33
N ARG A 388 -4.53 0.48 -21.17
CA ARG A 388 -5.71 -0.03 -21.88
C ARG A 388 -6.97 0.45 -21.21
N VAL A 389 -7.95 0.89 -22.02
CA VAL A 389 -9.20 1.44 -21.51
C VAL A 389 -10.38 0.70 -22.14
N LYS A 390 -11.16 -0.01 -21.31
CA LYS A 390 -12.36 -0.73 -21.79
C LYS A 390 -13.33 0.20 -22.50
N GLY A 391 -13.68 -0.15 -23.72
CA GLY A 391 -14.62 0.62 -24.54
C GLY A 391 -14.02 1.86 -25.21
N GLN A 392 -12.72 2.06 -25.14
CA GLN A 392 -11.98 3.14 -25.78
C GLN A 392 -10.68 2.61 -26.39
N GLY A 393 -9.92 3.47 -27.09
CA GLY A 393 -8.55 3.17 -27.50
C GLY A 393 -7.57 3.25 -26.33
N ASP A 394 -6.41 2.65 -26.51
CA ASP A 394 -5.30 2.72 -25.56
C ASP A 394 -4.84 4.18 -25.36
N VAL A 395 -4.48 4.53 -24.13
CA VAL A 395 -3.95 5.84 -23.77
C VAL A 395 -2.44 5.71 -23.54
N THR A 396 -1.65 6.50 -24.26
CA THR A 396 -0.21 6.62 -24.01
C THR A 396 0.03 7.72 -22.98
N LEU A 397 0.69 7.36 -21.88
CA LEU A 397 1.12 8.28 -20.84
C LEU A 397 2.65 8.42 -20.91
N GLN A 398 3.14 9.66 -21.05
CA GLN A 398 4.55 9.96 -20.88
C GLN A 398 4.80 10.26 -19.40
N VAL A 399 5.52 9.39 -18.71
CA VAL A 399 5.91 9.57 -17.32
C VAL A 399 7.28 10.19 -17.28
N ARG A 400 7.43 11.30 -16.56
CA ARG A 400 8.69 11.99 -16.31
C ARG A 400 9.13 11.78 -14.87
N SER A 401 10.44 11.66 -14.66
CA SER A 401 11.05 11.64 -13.34
C SER A 401 12.23 12.60 -13.27
N THR A 402 12.46 13.13 -12.08
CA THR A 402 13.62 13.94 -11.74
C THR A 402 14.55 13.18 -10.79
N ARG A 403 15.63 13.77 -10.36
CA ARG A 403 16.51 13.23 -9.32
C ARG A 403 15.79 13.03 -7.97
N HIS A 404 14.65 13.67 -7.76
CA HIS A 404 13.83 13.50 -6.55
C HIS A 404 12.80 12.38 -6.70
N GLY A 405 12.38 12.04 -7.90
CA GLY A 405 11.40 10.99 -8.18
C GLY A 405 10.38 11.37 -9.24
N PRO A 406 9.24 10.69 -9.29
CA PRO A 406 8.21 10.88 -10.31
C PRO A 406 7.58 12.29 -10.24
N VAL A 407 7.29 12.85 -11.41
CA VAL A 407 6.58 14.15 -11.56
C VAL A 407 5.09 13.89 -11.44
N ILE A 408 4.53 14.13 -10.25
CA ILE A 408 3.11 13.86 -9.95
C ILE A 408 2.18 14.96 -10.46
N SER A 409 2.69 16.17 -10.68
CA SER A 409 1.89 17.28 -11.24
C SER A 409 1.39 17.03 -12.65
N ASP A 410 1.97 16.07 -13.38
CA ASP A 410 1.55 15.72 -14.73
C ASP A 410 0.22 14.95 -14.76
N VAL A 411 -0.15 14.32 -13.64
CA VAL A 411 -1.29 13.40 -13.57
C VAL A 411 -2.31 13.76 -12.48
N GLN A 412 -1.98 14.69 -11.60
CA GLN A 412 -2.90 15.17 -10.56
C GLN A 412 -3.44 16.56 -10.92
N PRO A 413 -4.71 16.67 -11.33
CA PRO A 413 -5.29 17.92 -11.86
C PRO A 413 -5.21 19.11 -10.90
N GLN A 414 -5.27 18.88 -9.58
CA GLN A 414 -5.17 19.95 -8.58
C GLN A 414 -3.84 20.71 -8.66
N TYR A 415 -2.73 20.06 -9.03
CA TYR A 415 -1.44 20.74 -9.20
C TYR A 415 -1.42 21.57 -10.47
N SER A 416 -1.88 21.03 -11.60
CA SER A 416 -1.89 21.75 -12.87
C SER A 416 -2.80 22.98 -12.88
N GLN A 417 -3.80 23.03 -11.98
CA GLN A 417 -4.67 24.19 -11.78
C GLN A 417 -4.07 25.24 -10.84
N LEU A 418 -3.16 24.84 -9.97
CA LEU A 418 -2.59 25.70 -8.96
C LEU A 418 -1.28 26.36 -9.41
N ILE A 419 -0.37 25.57 -10.00
CA ILE A 419 0.98 26.01 -10.37
C ILE A 419 1.07 26.43 -11.83
N ASP A 420 2.03 27.31 -12.12
CA ASP A 420 2.40 27.67 -13.51
C ASP A 420 3.19 26.52 -14.14
N GLY A 421 2.49 25.63 -14.85
CA GLY A 421 3.07 24.45 -15.50
C GLY A 421 4.03 24.76 -16.67
N GLN A 422 4.15 26.04 -17.11
CA GLN A 422 5.18 26.45 -18.07
C GLN A 422 6.54 26.68 -17.38
N ARG A 423 6.52 26.93 -16.07
CA ARG A 423 7.71 27.27 -15.29
C ARG A 423 8.10 26.19 -14.29
N TYR A 424 7.13 25.41 -13.81
CA TYR A 424 7.35 24.45 -12.74
C TYR A 424 6.63 23.14 -12.99
N ALA A 425 7.26 22.05 -12.55
CA ALA A 425 6.65 20.76 -12.28
C ALA A 425 6.80 20.43 -10.80
N VAL A 426 6.01 19.47 -10.28
CA VAL A 426 6.14 18.99 -8.90
C VAL A 426 6.49 17.51 -8.92
N SER A 427 7.65 17.18 -8.38
CA SER A 427 8.10 15.80 -8.17
C SER A 427 7.90 15.36 -6.72
N LEU A 428 7.75 14.06 -6.53
CA LEU A 428 7.57 13.41 -5.24
C LEU A 428 8.83 12.61 -4.89
N ARG A 429 9.46 12.92 -3.76
CA ARG A 429 10.43 12.04 -3.12
C ARG A 429 9.74 11.27 -2.00
N TRP A 430 9.81 9.96 -2.06
CA TRP A 430 9.15 9.10 -1.09
C TRP A 430 10.06 7.97 -0.62
N SER A 431 10.17 7.80 0.72
CA SER A 431 11.07 6.82 1.33
C SER A 431 10.80 5.38 0.90
N ALA A 432 9.56 5.02 0.56
CA ALA A 432 9.21 3.68 0.11
C ALA A 432 9.71 3.36 -1.31
N LEU A 433 9.92 4.38 -2.15
CA LEU A 433 10.38 4.22 -3.54
C LEU A 433 11.92 4.20 -3.61
N THR A 434 12.54 3.31 -2.84
CA THR A 434 13.99 3.04 -2.87
C THR A 434 14.24 1.56 -3.13
N GLU A 435 15.33 1.25 -3.84
CA GLU A 435 15.64 -0.12 -4.26
C GLU A 435 16.05 -1.02 -3.08
N ASP A 436 16.55 -0.42 -2.00
CA ASP A 436 17.01 -1.09 -0.78
C ASP A 436 15.89 -1.33 0.26
N ASN A 437 14.62 -1.16 -0.12
CA ASN A 437 13.48 -1.39 0.77
C ASN A 437 13.28 -2.89 1.03
N LYS A 438 13.50 -3.29 2.28
CA LYS A 438 13.40 -4.67 2.76
C LYS A 438 12.22 -4.92 3.70
N THR A 439 11.20 -4.09 3.67
CA THR A 439 10.04 -4.20 4.58
C THR A 439 9.41 -5.60 4.57
N VAL A 440 9.26 -6.21 3.39
CA VAL A 440 8.68 -7.55 3.28
C VAL A 440 9.60 -8.61 3.90
N GLU A 441 10.92 -8.50 3.72
CA GLU A 441 11.90 -9.39 4.37
C GLU A 441 11.84 -9.23 5.90
N ALA A 442 11.80 -8.00 6.41
CA ALA A 442 11.65 -7.73 7.83
C ALA A 442 10.35 -8.35 8.38
N GLY A 443 9.22 -8.16 7.70
CA GLY A 443 7.93 -8.74 8.08
C GLY A 443 7.94 -10.28 8.10
N MET A 444 8.68 -10.92 7.20
CA MET A 444 8.85 -12.38 7.24
C MET A 444 9.71 -12.84 8.42
N LEU A 445 10.77 -12.10 8.74
CA LEU A 445 11.66 -12.43 9.86
C LEU A 445 10.95 -12.32 11.22
N THR A 446 9.95 -11.44 11.37
CA THR A 446 9.18 -11.35 12.64
C THR A 446 8.45 -12.65 12.97
N ASN A 447 8.06 -13.45 11.97
CA ASN A 447 7.35 -14.70 12.17
C ASN A 447 8.21 -15.83 12.77
N TRP A 448 9.53 -15.63 12.86
CA TRP A 448 10.47 -16.55 13.50
C TRP A 448 10.89 -16.11 14.91
N ALA A 449 10.67 -14.84 15.26
CA ALA A 449 11.10 -14.29 16.53
C ALA A 449 10.42 -14.99 17.72
N GLN A 450 11.17 -15.21 18.81
CA GLN A 450 10.65 -15.83 20.03
C GLN A 450 10.78 -14.91 21.24
N THR A 451 11.52 -13.82 21.11
CA THR A 451 11.78 -12.85 22.19
C THR A 451 11.64 -11.42 21.68
N VAL A 452 11.43 -10.47 22.59
CA VAL A 452 11.38 -9.04 22.25
C VAL A 452 12.67 -8.58 21.54
N PRO A 453 13.90 -8.92 21.99
CA PRO A 453 15.11 -8.53 21.28
C PRO A 453 15.22 -9.11 19.86
N GLU A 454 14.79 -10.37 19.64
CA GLU A 454 14.77 -10.97 18.30
C GLU A 454 13.78 -10.25 17.38
N LEU A 455 12.62 -9.88 17.92
CA LEU A 455 11.60 -9.15 17.18
C LEU A 455 12.08 -7.73 16.81
N GLN A 456 12.72 -7.00 17.75
CA GLN A 456 13.33 -5.70 17.47
C GLN A 456 14.42 -5.82 16.39
N LYS A 457 15.22 -6.89 16.43
CA LYS A 457 16.24 -7.16 15.41
C LYS A 457 15.61 -7.43 14.03
N ALA A 458 14.53 -8.21 13.98
CA ALA A 458 13.81 -8.48 12.72
C ALA A 458 13.29 -7.20 12.05
N PHE A 459 12.88 -6.21 12.84
CA PHE A 459 12.41 -4.92 12.33
C PHE A 459 13.52 -3.93 11.93
N THR A 460 14.80 -4.26 12.08
CA THR A 460 15.90 -3.32 11.74
C THR A 460 15.83 -2.84 10.31
N ASP A 461 15.43 -3.72 9.39
CA ASP A 461 15.32 -3.44 7.96
C ASP A 461 13.88 -3.09 7.52
N ASN A 462 12.96 -2.85 8.47
CA ASN A 462 11.65 -2.32 8.13
C ASN A 462 11.80 -0.90 7.58
N HIS A 463 11.26 -0.63 6.41
CA HIS A 463 11.44 0.62 5.72
C HIS A 463 10.18 1.49 5.77
N SER A 464 9.07 0.98 5.23
CA SER A 464 7.83 1.74 5.05
C SER A 464 6.61 0.81 4.92
N PRO A 465 5.46 1.14 5.57
CA PRO A 465 5.23 2.32 6.39
C PRO A 465 5.94 2.25 7.74
N MET A 466 6.25 3.40 8.32
CA MET A 466 6.74 3.44 9.69
C MET A 466 5.61 3.12 10.66
N GLN A 467 5.88 2.24 11.63
CA GLN A 467 4.90 1.78 12.60
C GLN A 467 5.38 1.97 14.04
N SER A 468 4.43 2.24 14.94
CA SER A 468 4.59 2.11 16.39
C SER A 468 4.32 0.67 16.77
N VAL A 469 5.33 -0.07 17.20
CA VAL A 469 5.20 -1.48 17.57
C VAL A 469 5.25 -1.62 19.08
N VAL A 470 4.22 -2.25 19.67
CA VAL A 470 4.26 -2.77 21.04
C VAL A 470 4.55 -4.26 21.00
N MET A 471 5.35 -4.74 21.94
CA MET A 471 5.86 -6.10 21.98
C MET A 471 5.80 -6.64 23.40
N ALA A 472 5.54 -7.95 23.52
CA ALA A 472 5.63 -8.66 24.80
C ALA A 472 6.10 -10.10 24.57
N ASP A 473 6.97 -10.62 25.44
CA ASP A 473 7.39 -12.03 25.36
C ASP A 473 6.99 -12.84 26.60
N THR A 474 7.15 -14.16 26.49
CA THR A 474 6.82 -15.11 27.56
C THR A 474 7.79 -15.02 28.74
N LEU A 475 8.93 -14.34 28.59
CA LEU A 475 9.91 -14.06 29.65
C LEU A 475 9.48 -12.88 30.53
N GLY A 476 8.47 -12.11 30.08
CA GLY A 476 7.94 -10.97 30.82
C GLY A 476 8.40 -9.61 30.31
N HIS A 477 9.31 -9.57 29.32
CA HIS A 477 9.74 -8.31 28.72
C HIS A 477 8.58 -7.67 27.93
N VAL A 478 8.45 -6.37 28.06
CA VAL A 478 7.56 -5.55 27.25
C VAL A 478 8.35 -4.40 26.64
N ALA A 479 8.03 -4.04 25.41
CA ALA A 479 8.74 -2.98 24.73
C ALA A 479 7.82 -2.20 23.77
N TYR A 480 8.23 -0.98 23.50
CA TYR A 480 7.76 -0.14 22.42
C TYR A 480 8.93 0.22 21.51
N LYS A 481 8.71 0.20 20.20
CA LYS A 481 9.69 0.67 19.23
C LYS A 481 8.97 1.26 18.00
N ALA A 482 9.37 2.45 17.59
CA ALA A 482 9.03 2.96 16.27
C ALA A 482 9.95 2.30 15.23
N VAL A 483 9.35 1.63 14.23
CA VAL A 483 10.07 0.86 13.21
C VAL A 483 9.80 1.42 11.83
N GLY A 484 10.85 1.77 11.11
CA GLY A 484 10.78 2.36 9.77
C GLY A 484 11.94 3.31 9.52
N LYS A 485 12.16 3.66 8.26
CA LYS A 485 13.18 4.63 7.86
C LYS A 485 12.58 6.03 7.73
N VAL A 486 13.19 6.99 8.39
CA VAL A 486 12.85 8.42 8.33
C VAL A 486 14.00 9.17 7.66
N PRO A 487 13.74 9.99 6.64
CA PRO A 487 14.79 10.77 6.00
C PRO A 487 15.35 11.83 6.95
N THR A 488 16.67 12.05 6.85
CA THR A 488 17.33 13.18 7.49
C THR A 488 17.48 14.31 6.50
N ARG A 489 17.32 15.55 6.97
CA ARG A 489 17.46 16.77 6.20
C ARG A 489 18.60 17.63 6.76
N SER A 490 19.23 18.42 5.89
CA SER A 490 20.32 19.33 6.31
C SER A 490 19.82 20.33 7.36
N ALA A 491 20.71 20.74 8.27
CA ALA A 491 20.43 21.83 9.20
C ALA A 491 20.14 23.17 8.47
N SER A 492 20.63 23.32 7.24
CA SER A 492 20.36 24.48 6.38
C SER A 492 19.02 24.39 5.64
N ASN A 493 18.30 23.24 5.71
CA ASN A 493 16.96 23.12 5.17
C ASN A 493 15.97 23.86 6.08
N ASP A 494 15.67 25.10 5.73
CA ASP A 494 14.79 25.97 6.51
C ASP A 494 13.29 25.71 6.27
N ILE A 495 12.91 25.02 5.17
CA ILE A 495 11.53 24.56 4.90
C ILE A 495 11.25 23.23 5.62
N ARG A 496 12.26 22.39 5.88
CA ARG A 496 12.20 21.13 6.65
C ARG A 496 11.20 20.09 6.14
N GLY A 497 10.87 20.08 4.86
CA GLY A 497 9.93 19.11 4.28
C GLY A 497 8.46 19.39 4.58
N VAL A 498 8.10 20.52 5.20
CA VAL A 498 6.69 20.80 5.53
C VAL A 498 5.91 21.43 4.37
N ALA A 499 6.57 21.76 3.28
CA ALA A 499 5.97 22.36 2.09
C ALA A 499 6.88 22.15 0.88
N PRO A 500 6.37 22.21 -0.38
CA PRO A 500 7.17 22.00 -1.57
C PRO A 500 8.40 22.90 -1.63
N SER A 501 9.56 22.29 -1.74
CA SER A 501 10.86 22.97 -1.68
C SER A 501 11.44 23.20 -3.07
N PRO A 502 12.23 24.29 -3.31
CA PRO A 502 12.95 24.51 -4.57
C PRO A 502 13.93 23.38 -4.89
N GLY A 503 13.61 22.54 -5.89
CA GLY A 503 14.37 21.34 -6.23
C GLY A 503 15.77 21.58 -6.79
N TRP A 504 16.08 22.82 -7.19
CA TRP A 504 17.40 23.24 -7.68
C TRP A 504 18.38 23.70 -6.58
N LEU A 505 18.00 23.62 -5.31
CA LEU A 505 18.83 24.00 -4.18
C LEU A 505 19.15 22.76 -3.34
N ALA A 506 20.43 22.38 -3.32
CA ALA A 506 20.91 21.17 -2.61
C ALA A 506 20.63 21.16 -1.10
N GLN A 507 20.42 22.33 -0.50
CA GLN A 507 20.09 22.40 0.94
C GLN A 507 18.77 21.71 1.31
N TYR A 508 17.85 21.53 0.35
CA TYR A 508 16.57 20.88 0.55
C TYR A 508 16.60 19.37 0.31
N ASP A 509 17.72 18.84 -0.18
CA ASP A 509 17.85 17.39 -0.40
C ASP A 509 17.88 16.61 0.91
N TRP A 510 17.44 15.36 0.85
CA TRP A 510 17.66 14.42 1.91
C TRP A 510 19.16 14.10 2.03
N THR A 511 19.65 14.01 3.27
CA THR A 511 21.06 13.76 3.56
C THR A 511 21.34 12.31 3.96
N GLY A 512 20.29 11.49 4.14
CA GLY A 512 20.37 10.11 4.53
C GLY A 512 19.17 9.67 5.35
N TRP A 513 19.38 8.70 6.23
CA TRP A 513 18.35 8.10 7.08
C TRP A 513 18.69 8.26 8.56
N LEU A 514 17.68 8.47 9.39
CA LEU A 514 17.81 8.35 10.83
C LEU A 514 18.24 6.91 11.17
N PRO A 515 19.34 6.70 11.92
CA PRO A 515 19.74 5.36 12.34
C PRO A 515 18.62 4.67 13.13
N TYR A 516 18.36 3.39 12.86
CA TYR A 516 17.30 2.63 13.51
C TYR A 516 17.36 2.69 15.05
N ALA A 517 18.57 2.69 15.63
CA ALA A 517 18.77 2.80 17.07
C ALA A 517 18.23 4.13 17.65
N GLN A 518 18.15 5.19 16.85
CA GLN A 518 17.66 6.52 17.27
C GLN A 518 16.14 6.67 17.12
N ASN A 519 15.45 5.72 16.48
CA ASN A 519 14.00 5.72 16.47
C ASN A 519 13.47 5.61 17.91
N PRO A 520 12.36 6.28 18.25
CA PRO A 520 11.77 6.20 19.59
C PRO A 520 11.58 4.77 20.08
N ALA A 521 11.98 4.52 21.30
CA ALA A 521 11.91 3.20 21.95
C ALA A 521 11.71 3.33 23.45
N VAL A 522 11.01 2.36 24.04
CA VAL A 522 10.89 2.16 25.48
C VAL A 522 10.96 0.66 25.73
N ASP A 523 11.91 0.25 26.56
CA ASP A 523 12.02 -1.11 27.06
C ASP A 523 11.70 -1.11 28.56
N ALA A 524 10.81 -2.01 28.99
CA ALA A 524 10.47 -2.23 30.37
C ALA A 524 10.57 -3.72 30.72
N ALA A 525 11.16 -4.02 31.86
CA ALA A 525 11.30 -5.37 32.39
C ALA A 525 10.10 -5.76 33.27
#